data_9ee7f8e634136adb9fb203a55d71b907
#
_entry.id   9ee7f8e634136adb9fb203a55d71b907
#
_cell.length_a   1.000
_cell.length_b   1.000
_cell.length_c   1.000
_cell.angle_alpha   90.00
_cell.angle_beta   90.00
_cell.angle_gamma   90.00
#
_symmetry.space_group_name_H-M   'P 1'
#
loop_
_entity.id
_entity.type
_entity.pdbx_description
1 polymer ?
#
loop_
_entity_poly.entity_id
_entity_poly.type
_entity_poly.pdbx_seq_one_letter_code
_entity_poly.pdbx_strand_id
1 'polypeptide(L)'
;MRWTLLTLRVVLALSALGLFAQTAPPAAPGAALQLWTWDTVKDHFELNNTTLQASRLNIDELKAQEITAHLRPNPDFTLSADGTQIAPSRGVWTPLAGTFVSPGVSQLFERRNKRNLRFQAAKEGTAVGMAQQSDSERTLLFNLRTAFVGVLQAKAVLHLAQENLDYYDKLLQVSRDRYQAGDIAQIDLDRLELQRLQYESDVQTALVNLRTNKINLLALLDDRRPLDSFDVEGTFDFSGEILSLDDYRKDALDARPDLRAAVLSVKQAETNYQLAEADGSTDPTLSGWFTHNGSFNNPDALNTIGASVSIPLRFFDRNQGEKLRTKIDIKRNEKLRDGVETQVYGDVDSAYATLSSNLTRLRPYREKYLAQAVRVRETVLFSYQHGGAALLDFLNAQSEYRAVELSYVNLVGSYLTAAAQLNLAVGREVIP
;
A
#
# COMPACT_ATOMS: atom_id res chain seq x y z
N MET A 1 -29.64 -31.68 -52.13
CA MET A 1 -30.86 -31.44 -52.91
C MET A 1 -31.89 -30.72 -52.04
N ARG A 2 -32.30 -29.57 -52.49
CA ARG A 2 -33.31 -28.58 -52.09
C ARG A 2 -32.88 -27.49 -51.13
N TRP A 3 -32.66 -26.37 -51.77
CA TRP A 3 -32.64 -24.99 -51.32
C TRP A 3 -34.06 -24.54 -50.91
N THR A 4 -34.14 -23.70 -49.86
CA THR A 4 -35.25 -22.74 -49.75
C THR A 4 -34.70 -21.42 -49.19
N LEU A 5 -34.82 -20.41 -50.05
CA LEU A 5 -34.66 -18.99 -49.83
C LEU A 5 -35.65 -18.48 -48.77
N LEU A 6 -35.17 -17.65 -47.85
CA LEU A 6 -36.07 -16.81 -47.05
C LEU A 6 -35.69 -15.34 -47.22
N THR A 7 -36.68 -14.63 -47.73
CA THR A 7 -36.70 -13.26 -48.21
C THR A 7 -36.55 -12.24 -47.09
N LEU A 8 -35.67 -11.29 -47.37
CA LEU A 8 -35.45 -10.05 -46.62
C LEU A 8 -36.64 -9.10 -46.81
N ARG A 9 -37.39 -8.75 -45.78
CA ARG A 9 -38.34 -7.64 -45.75
C ARG A 9 -37.73 -6.46 -45.04
N VAL A 10 -37.34 -5.43 -45.83
CA VAL A 10 -37.00 -4.09 -45.36
C VAL A 10 -38.30 -3.36 -45.07
N VAL A 11 -38.54 -2.99 -43.80
CA VAL A 11 -39.59 -2.05 -43.41
C VAL A 11 -38.93 -0.70 -43.14
N LEU A 12 -39.12 0.24 -44.04
CA LEU A 12 -38.85 1.66 -43.83
C LEU A 12 -39.91 2.20 -42.88
N ALA A 13 -39.53 2.58 -41.65
CA ALA A 13 -40.32 3.44 -40.79
C ALA A 13 -39.68 4.83 -40.75
N LEU A 14 -40.29 5.76 -41.46
CA LEU A 14 -40.08 7.19 -41.23
C LEU A 14 -40.63 7.53 -39.83
N SER A 15 -39.77 7.87 -38.90
CA SER A 15 -40.16 8.51 -37.65
C SER A 15 -39.61 9.93 -37.61
N ALA A 16 -40.54 10.87 -37.40
CA ALA A 16 -40.35 12.29 -37.28
C ALA A 16 -39.29 12.66 -36.27
N LEU A 17 -38.35 13.54 -36.66
CA LEU A 17 -37.47 14.25 -35.72
C LEU A 17 -38.30 15.22 -34.88
N GLY A 18 -38.66 14.80 -33.66
CA GLY A 18 -39.01 15.71 -32.59
C GLY A 18 -37.73 16.28 -31.97
N LEU A 19 -37.48 17.58 -32.18
CA LEU A 19 -36.50 18.33 -31.40
C LEU A 19 -36.97 18.35 -29.93
N PHE A 20 -36.53 17.39 -29.13
CA PHE A 20 -36.50 17.57 -27.67
C PHE A 20 -35.30 18.45 -27.33
N ALA A 21 -35.58 19.72 -27.05
CA ALA A 21 -34.66 20.57 -26.29
C ALA A 21 -34.31 19.82 -24.97
N GLN A 22 -33.15 19.19 -24.92
CA GLN A 22 -32.60 18.72 -23.66
C GLN A 22 -32.32 19.95 -22.80
N THR A 23 -33.28 20.28 -21.92
CA THR A 23 -32.98 21.13 -20.77
C THR A 23 -31.91 20.43 -19.98
N ALA A 24 -30.72 21.03 -19.91
CA ALA A 24 -29.66 20.57 -19.02
C ALA A 24 -30.26 20.34 -17.61
N PRO A 25 -29.96 19.20 -16.96
CA PRO A 25 -30.41 18.98 -15.60
C PRO A 25 -29.96 20.16 -14.75
N PRO A 26 -30.78 20.66 -13.81
CA PRO A 26 -30.36 21.72 -12.90
C PRO A 26 -29.07 21.25 -12.21
N ALA A 27 -28.07 22.12 -12.17
CA ALA A 27 -26.84 21.87 -11.43
C ALA A 27 -27.25 21.42 -10.02
N ALA A 28 -26.77 20.24 -9.62
CA ALA A 28 -27.00 19.72 -8.28
C ALA A 28 -26.60 20.81 -7.27
N PRO A 29 -27.41 21.06 -6.21
CA PRO A 29 -27.05 22.05 -5.18
C PRO A 29 -25.63 21.73 -4.74
N GLY A 30 -24.75 22.74 -4.77
CA GLY A 30 -23.33 22.59 -4.51
C GLY A 30 -23.13 21.74 -3.26
N ALA A 31 -22.45 20.62 -3.38
CA ALA A 31 -22.17 19.73 -2.28
C ALA A 31 -21.52 20.59 -1.18
N ALA A 32 -22.11 20.61 0.01
CA ALA A 32 -21.56 21.37 1.13
C ALA A 32 -20.09 20.97 1.33
N LEU A 33 -19.21 21.95 1.47
CA LEU A 33 -17.80 21.73 1.72
C LEU A 33 -17.63 20.84 2.95
N GLN A 34 -17.08 19.63 2.77
CA GLN A 34 -16.79 18.72 3.87
C GLN A 34 -15.36 18.97 4.34
N LEU A 35 -15.22 19.41 5.58
CA LEU A 35 -13.93 19.54 6.26
C LEU A 35 -13.58 18.22 6.91
N TRP A 36 -12.43 17.66 6.56
CA TRP A 36 -11.95 16.38 7.06
C TRP A 36 -10.75 16.56 7.98
N THR A 37 -10.91 16.07 9.20
CA THR A 37 -9.80 15.94 10.16
C THR A 37 -8.93 14.74 9.81
N TRP A 38 -7.76 14.62 10.44
CA TRP A 38 -6.89 13.47 10.27
C TRP A 38 -7.60 12.14 10.55
N ASP A 39 -8.35 12.05 11.65
CA ASP A 39 -9.07 10.84 12.00
C ASP A 39 -10.10 10.45 10.94
N THR A 40 -10.86 11.42 10.43
CA THR A 40 -11.82 11.17 9.34
C THR A 40 -11.14 10.69 8.07
N VAL A 41 -9.98 11.25 7.72
CA VAL A 41 -9.19 10.85 6.55
C VAL A 41 -8.67 9.42 6.73
N LYS A 42 -8.16 9.09 7.92
CA LYS A 42 -7.65 7.77 8.26
C LYS A 42 -8.77 6.72 8.22
N ASP A 43 -9.90 6.97 8.86
CA ASP A 43 -11.05 6.05 8.87
C ASP A 43 -11.56 5.78 7.45
N HIS A 44 -11.67 6.83 6.62
CA HIS A 44 -12.10 6.69 5.24
C HIS A 44 -11.11 5.87 4.41
N PHE A 45 -9.81 6.09 4.63
CA PHE A 45 -8.75 5.33 3.97
C PHE A 45 -8.81 3.84 4.35
N GLU A 46 -8.92 3.50 5.63
CA GLU A 46 -8.97 2.11 6.11
C GLU A 46 -10.18 1.34 5.57
N LEU A 47 -11.29 2.04 5.32
CA LEU A 47 -12.51 1.45 4.78
C LEU A 47 -12.51 1.30 3.26
N ASN A 48 -11.93 2.26 2.54
CA ASN A 48 -12.13 2.36 1.09
C ASN A 48 -10.87 2.08 0.26
N ASN A 49 -9.66 2.13 0.85
CA ASN A 49 -8.44 1.94 0.06
C ASN A 49 -8.36 0.52 -0.51
N THR A 50 -8.34 0.44 -1.85
CA THR A 50 -8.36 -0.83 -2.60
C THR A 50 -7.11 -1.67 -2.36
N THR A 51 -5.95 -1.05 -2.13
CA THR A 51 -4.70 -1.76 -1.81
C THR A 51 -4.79 -2.47 -0.46
N LEU A 52 -5.37 -1.81 0.57
CA LEU A 52 -5.61 -2.45 1.87
C LEU A 52 -6.64 -3.57 1.77
N GLN A 53 -7.72 -3.39 1.01
CA GLN A 53 -8.72 -4.43 0.80
C GLN A 53 -8.09 -5.63 0.08
N ALA A 54 -7.27 -5.44 -0.95
CA ALA A 54 -6.57 -6.51 -1.63
C ALA A 54 -5.59 -7.26 -0.70
N SER A 55 -4.88 -6.53 0.17
CA SER A 55 -3.96 -7.17 1.14
C SER A 55 -4.71 -8.00 2.19
N ARG A 56 -5.93 -7.60 2.60
CA ARG A 56 -6.80 -8.40 3.48
C ARG A 56 -7.26 -9.69 2.79
N LEU A 57 -7.65 -9.61 1.51
CA LEU A 57 -8.00 -10.80 0.71
C LEU A 57 -6.82 -11.77 0.57
N ASN A 58 -5.60 -11.27 0.44
CA ASN A 58 -4.41 -12.13 0.43
C ASN A 58 -4.25 -12.95 1.74
N ILE A 59 -4.62 -12.37 2.89
CA ILE A 59 -4.65 -13.13 4.15
C ILE A 59 -5.71 -14.24 4.11
N ASP A 60 -6.87 -13.99 3.51
CA ASP A 60 -7.91 -15.00 3.38
C ASP A 60 -7.50 -16.11 2.41
N GLU A 61 -6.74 -15.81 1.35
CA GLU A 61 -6.10 -16.81 0.48
C GLU A 61 -5.10 -17.67 1.27
N LEU A 62 -4.25 -17.08 2.11
CA LEU A 62 -3.32 -17.82 2.97
C LEU A 62 -4.07 -18.75 3.95
N LYS A 63 -5.18 -18.29 4.57
CA LYS A 63 -6.03 -19.13 5.41
C LYS A 63 -6.69 -20.28 4.63
N ALA A 64 -7.09 -20.06 3.38
CA ALA A 64 -7.57 -21.11 2.51
C ALA A 64 -6.48 -22.16 2.21
N GLN A 65 -5.22 -21.75 2.07
CA GLN A 65 -4.08 -22.66 1.94
C GLN A 65 -3.85 -23.49 3.20
N GLU A 66 -4.12 -22.95 4.40
CA GLU A 66 -4.08 -23.75 5.64
C GLU A 66 -5.06 -24.93 5.60
N ILE A 67 -6.28 -24.70 5.07
CA ILE A 67 -7.28 -25.78 4.90
C ILE A 67 -6.67 -26.86 4.00
N THR A 68 -6.13 -26.48 2.84
CA THR A 68 -5.53 -27.43 1.89
C THR A 68 -4.35 -28.19 2.51
N ALA A 69 -3.50 -27.50 3.27
CA ALA A 69 -2.34 -28.09 3.94
C ALA A 69 -2.74 -29.16 4.99
N HIS A 70 -3.93 -29.04 5.58
CA HIS A 70 -4.43 -29.95 6.58
C HIS A 70 -5.18 -31.16 5.98
N LEU A 71 -5.52 -31.15 4.69
CA LEU A 71 -6.22 -32.26 4.06
C LEU A 71 -5.34 -33.52 3.98
N ARG A 72 -6.01 -34.67 4.07
CA ARG A 72 -5.40 -35.96 3.75
C ARG A 72 -5.45 -36.19 2.25
N PRO A 73 -4.51 -36.96 1.69
CA PRO A 73 -4.62 -37.44 0.31
C PRO A 73 -5.96 -38.19 0.14
N ASN A 74 -6.65 -37.93 -0.98
CA ASN A 74 -7.89 -38.65 -1.29
C ASN A 74 -7.59 -40.11 -1.58
N PRO A 75 -8.54 -41.04 -1.34
CA PRO A 75 -8.46 -42.39 -1.84
C PRO A 75 -8.62 -42.40 -3.36
N ASP A 76 -7.83 -43.25 -4.04
CA ASP A 76 -7.92 -43.47 -5.46
C ASP A 76 -8.81 -44.66 -5.75
N PHE A 77 -9.78 -44.49 -6.67
CA PHE A 77 -10.56 -45.60 -7.23
C PHE A 77 -9.91 -46.04 -8.52
N THR A 78 -9.66 -47.34 -8.65
CA THR A 78 -9.09 -47.95 -9.85
C THR A 78 -10.04 -49.00 -10.40
N LEU A 79 -10.24 -48.97 -11.70
CA LEU A 79 -10.95 -50.02 -12.42
C LEU A 79 -10.00 -50.56 -13.48
N SER A 80 -9.58 -51.84 -13.32
CA SER A 80 -8.73 -52.50 -14.31
C SER A 80 -9.47 -53.59 -15.02
N ALA A 81 -9.10 -53.84 -16.28
CA ALA A 81 -9.57 -54.95 -17.08
C ALA A 81 -8.31 -55.58 -17.71
N ASP A 82 -7.97 -56.75 -17.23
CA ASP A 82 -6.75 -57.46 -17.61
C ASP A 82 -7.09 -58.80 -18.29
N GLY A 83 -6.10 -59.39 -18.98
CA GLY A 83 -6.24 -60.72 -19.63
C GLY A 83 -7.00 -60.66 -20.97
N THR A 84 -7.23 -59.49 -21.54
CA THR A 84 -7.83 -59.35 -22.88
C THR A 84 -6.87 -59.86 -23.95
N GLN A 85 -7.32 -60.78 -24.79
CA GLN A 85 -6.50 -61.35 -25.88
C GLN A 85 -6.38 -60.31 -27.02
N ILE A 86 -5.16 -59.95 -27.41
CA ILE A 86 -4.88 -58.99 -28.47
C ILE A 86 -4.48 -59.66 -29.82
N ALA A 87 -4.23 -61.00 -29.83
CA ALA A 87 -3.95 -61.78 -31.02
C ALA A 87 -4.43 -63.23 -30.84
N PRO A 88 -4.71 -63.98 -31.92
CA PRO A 88 -5.09 -65.36 -31.82
C PRO A 88 -3.98 -66.20 -31.15
N SER A 89 -4.36 -67.08 -30.20
CA SER A 89 -3.47 -68.05 -29.60
C SER A 89 -3.89 -69.46 -30.03
N ARG A 90 -2.98 -70.22 -30.61
CA ARG A 90 -3.23 -71.55 -31.16
C ARG A 90 -4.40 -71.59 -32.15
N GLY A 91 -4.58 -70.53 -32.97
CA GLY A 91 -5.64 -70.41 -33.96
C GLY A 91 -7.02 -70.03 -33.40
N VAL A 92 -7.14 -69.75 -32.10
CA VAL A 92 -8.40 -69.36 -31.44
C VAL A 92 -8.33 -67.88 -31.10
N TRP A 93 -9.35 -67.13 -31.53
CA TRP A 93 -9.56 -65.71 -31.24
C TRP A 93 -10.81 -65.52 -30.38
N THR A 94 -10.58 -65.32 -29.09
CA THR A 94 -11.66 -65.05 -28.08
C THR A 94 -11.24 -63.92 -27.18
N PRO A 95 -11.29 -62.66 -27.66
CA PRO A 95 -10.63 -61.55 -26.99
C PRO A 95 -11.08 -61.31 -25.55
N LEU A 96 -12.35 -61.60 -25.20
CA LEU A 96 -12.89 -61.34 -23.87
C LEU A 96 -12.93 -62.60 -22.97
N ALA A 97 -12.63 -63.78 -23.49
CA ALA A 97 -12.79 -65.04 -22.70
C ALA A 97 -11.85 -65.17 -21.50
N GLY A 98 -10.71 -64.45 -21.51
CA GLY A 98 -9.77 -64.39 -20.41
C GLY A 98 -9.80 -63.09 -19.60
N THR A 99 -10.68 -62.20 -19.96
CA THR A 99 -10.68 -60.84 -19.33
C THR A 99 -11.30 -60.93 -17.93
N PHE A 100 -10.57 -60.40 -16.96
CA PHE A 100 -11.07 -60.19 -15.61
C PHE A 100 -11.10 -58.73 -15.29
N VAL A 101 -12.10 -58.31 -14.56
CA VAL A 101 -12.36 -56.90 -14.19
C VAL A 101 -12.16 -56.76 -12.69
N SER A 102 -11.37 -55.75 -12.31
CA SER A 102 -11.00 -55.52 -10.92
C SER A 102 -11.25 -54.08 -10.51
N PRO A 103 -12.40 -53.74 -9.94
CA PRO A 103 -12.54 -52.49 -9.18
C PRO A 103 -11.73 -52.55 -7.88
N GLY A 104 -11.03 -51.44 -7.57
CA GLY A 104 -10.20 -51.35 -6.38
C GLY A 104 -10.21 -49.97 -5.79
N VAL A 105 -9.82 -49.88 -4.52
CA VAL A 105 -9.59 -48.61 -3.82
C VAL A 105 -8.21 -48.64 -3.16
N SER A 106 -7.50 -47.56 -3.26
CA SER A 106 -6.23 -47.39 -2.58
C SER A 106 -6.19 -46.11 -1.77
N GLN A 107 -5.46 -46.12 -0.63
CA GLN A 107 -5.30 -45.00 0.26
C GLN A 107 -3.85 -44.86 0.70
N LEU A 108 -3.28 -43.65 0.52
CA LEU A 108 -1.98 -43.29 1.06
C LEU A 108 -2.09 -42.93 2.54
N PHE A 109 -1.21 -43.47 3.37
CA PHE A 109 -1.10 -43.19 4.79
C PHE A 109 0.18 -42.42 5.08
N GLU A 110 0.07 -41.10 5.26
CA GLU A 110 1.18 -40.25 5.60
C GLU A 110 1.69 -40.56 7.02
N ARG A 111 3.01 -40.74 7.13
CA ARG A 111 3.69 -41.01 8.40
C ARG A 111 4.48 -39.80 8.88
N ARG A 112 5.09 -39.91 10.07
CA ARG A 112 5.95 -38.87 10.67
C ARG A 112 5.35 -37.49 10.74
N ASN A 113 4.05 -37.42 11.00
CA ASN A 113 3.33 -36.16 11.24
C ASN A 113 3.38 -35.14 10.08
N LYS A 114 3.65 -35.60 8.83
CA LYS A 114 3.80 -34.74 7.64
C LYS A 114 2.65 -33.76 7.47
N ARG A 115 1.40 -34.25 7.60
CA ARG A 115 0.20 -33.43 7.49
C ARG A 115 0.18 -32.27 8.50
N ASN A 116 0.51 -32.55 9.76
CA ASN A 116 0.49 -31.50 10.79
C ASN A 116 1.65 -30.52 10.60
N LEU A 117 2.81 -30.98 10.12
CA LEU A 117 3.95 -30.12 9.79
C LEU A 117 3.61 -29.19 8.60
N ARG A 118 2.96 -29.71 7.54
CA ARG A 118 2.46 -28.86 6.44
C ARG A 118 1.47 -27.83 6.94
N PHE A 119 0.52 -28.23 7.78
CA PHE A 119 -0.46 -27.34 8.36
C PHE A 119 0.20 -26.26 9.24
N GLN A 120 1.17 -26.64 10.07
CA GLN A 120 1.92 -25.71 10.90
C GLN A 120 2.71 -24.72 10.05
N ALA A 121 3.42 -25.19 9.03
CA ALA A 121 4.17 -24.33 8.10
C ALA A 121 3.24 -23.35 7.37
N ALA A 122 2.03 -23.79 6.97
CA ALA A 122 1.03 -22.91 6.37
C ALA A 122 0.53 -21.85 7.37
N LYS A 123 0.23 -22.22 8.62
CA LYS A 123 -0.14 -21.26 9.68
C LYS A 123 0.95 -20.23 9.97
N GLU A 124 2.20 -20.68 10.02
CA GLU A 124 3.33 -19.77 10.22
C GLU A 124 3.50 -18.86 9.00
N GLY A 125 3.25 -19.37 7.78
CA GLY A 125 3.17 -18.56 6.56
C GLY A 125 2.08 -17.50 6.62
N THR A 126 0.88 -17.86 7.11
CA THR A 126 -0.21 -16.89 7.35
C THR A 126 0.21 -15.82 8.37
N ALA A 127 0.89 -16.21 9.45
CA ALA A 127 1.38 -15.27 10.45
C ALA A 127 2.44 -14.31 9.88
N VAL A 128 3.34 -14.78 9.01
CA VAL A 128 4.27 -13.93 8.26
C VAL A 128 3.50 -12.96 7.36
N GLY A 129 2.52 -13.46 6.59
CA GLY A 129 1.69 -12.63 5.73
C GLY A 129 0.93 -11.54 6.49
N MET A 130 0.38 -11.84 7.67
CA MET A 130 -0.27 -10.84 8.53
C MET A 130 0.69 -9.76 8.99
N ALA A 131 1.92 -10.12 9.38
CA ALA A 131 2.93 -9.16 9.78
C ALA A 131 3.39 -8.27 8.59
N GLN A 132 3.52 -8.85 7.40
CA GLN A 132 3.81 -8.10 6.17
C GLN A 132 2.67 -7.17 5.77
N GLN A 133 1.41 -7.58 5.95
CA GLN A 133 0.24 -6.72 5.73
C GLN A 133 0.29 -5.52 6.69
N SER A 134 0.55 -5.74 7.98
CA SER A 134 0.67 -4.65 8.96
C SER A 134 1.81 -3.69 8.61
N ASP A 135 2.91 -4.17 8.03
CA ASP A 135 4.01 -3.34 7.56
C ASP A 135 3.61 -2.50 6.33
N SER A 136 2.88 -3.10 5.39
CA SER A 136 2.34 -2.39 4.23
C SER A 136 1.34 -1.31 4.65
N GLU A 137 0.44 -1.62 5.60
CA GLU A 137 -0.52 -0.67 6.17
C GLU A 137 0.17 0.51 6.84
N ARG A 138 1.21 0.26 7.64
CA ARG A 138 2.06 1.29 8.26
C ARG A 138 2.67 2.23 7.21
N THR A 139 3.20 1.68 6.13
CA THR A 139 3.78 2.46 5.03
C THR A 139 2.73 3.29 4.29
N LEU A 140 1.56 2.73 4.05
CA LEU A 140 0.46 3.43 3.40
C LEU A 140 -0.08 4.56 4.28
N LEU A 141 -0.19 4.35 5.60
CA LEU A 141 -0.59 5.40 6.56
C LEU A 141 0.43 6.55 6.62
N PHE A 142 1.72 6.25 6.51
CA PHE A 142 2.75 7.28 6.39
C PHE A 142 2.56 8.13 5.12
N ASN A 143 2.32 7.48 3.98
CA ASN A 143 2.08 8.18 2.72
C ASN A 143 0.82 9.07 2.82
N LEU A 144 -0.23 8.55 3.44
CA LEU A 144 -1.46 9.29 3.69
C LEU A 144 -1.23 10.51 4.59
N ARG A 145 -0.49 10.33 5.71
CA ARG A 145 -0.15 11.44 6.63
C ARG A 145 0.67 12.51 5.92
N THR A 146 1.65 12.09 5.13
CA THR A 146 2.48 13.03 4.35
C THR A 146 1.65 13.83 3.33
N ALA A 147 0.72 13.17 2.64
CA ALA A 147 -0.18 13.86 1.72
C ALA A 147 -1.14 14.82 2.45
N PHE A 148 -1.67 14.43 3.60
CA PHE A 148 -2.50 15.27 4.46
C PHE A 148 -1.74 16.52 4.93
N VAL A 149 -0.53 16.36 5.45
CA VAL A 149 0.37 17.47 5.83
C VAL A 149 0.67 18.36 4.63
N GLY A 150 0.88 17.76 3.43
CA GLY A 150 1.09 18.50 2.19
C GLY A 150 -0.07 19.43 1.83
N VAL A 151 -1.33 19.00 2.07
CA VAL A 151 -2.51 19.88 1.86
C VAL A 151 -2.53 20.99 2.90
N LEU A 152 -2.26 20.71 4.19
CA LEU A 152 -2.21 21.73 5.24
C LEU A 152 -1.13 22.78 4.95
N GLN A 153 0.06 22.33 4.55
CA GLN A 153 1.16 23.22 4.16
C GLN A 153 0.78 24.09 2.95
N ALA A 154 0.17 23.50 1.92
CA ALA A 154 -0.25 24.25 0.73
C ALA A 154 -1.34 25.29 1.06
N LYS A 155 -2.23 25.01 2.00
CA LYS A 155 -3.21 25.98 2.53
C LYS A 155 -2.50 27.14 3.25
N ALA A 156 -1.54 26.85 4.10
CA ALA A 156 -0.77 27.87 4.82
C ALA A 156 0.03 28.77 3.84
N VAL A 157 0.65 28.17 2.81
CA VAL A 157 1.37 28.94 1.76
C VAL A 157 0.40 29.82 0.96
N LEU A 158 -0.79 29.30 0.59
CA LEU A 158 -1.79 30.08 -0.12
C LEU A 158 -2.29 31.26 0.71
N HIS A 159 -2.60 31.02 1.99
CA HIS A 159 -3.01 32.08 2.91
C HIS A 159 -1.94 33.18 3.01
N LEU A 160 -0.67 32.79 3.21
CA LEU A 160 0.45 33.72 3.24
C LEU A 160 0.59 34.50 1.93
N ALA A 161 0.45 33.85 0.78
CA ALA A 161 0.53 34.53 -0.52
C ALA A 161 -0.59 35.56 -0.72
N GLN A 162 -1.82 35.21 -0.29
CA GLN A 162 -2.99 36.13 -0.34
C GLN A 162 -2.80 37.32 0.59
N GLU A 163 -2.37 37.11 1.85
CA GLU A 163 -2.10 38.19 2.79
C GLU A 163 -1.01 39.13 2.26
N ASN A 164 0.04 38.58 1.66
CA ASN A 164 1.09 39.40 1.07
C ASN A 164 0.60 40.22 -0.14
N LEU A 165 -0.26 39.65 -1.00
CA LEU A 165 -0.87 40.38 -2.12
C LEU A 165 -1.79 41.49 -1.62
N ASP A 166 -2.67 41.22 -0.64
CA ASP A 166 -3.58 42.19 -0.05
C ASP A 166 -2.83 43.35 0.62
N TYR A 167 -1.73 43.03 1.33
CA TYR A 167 -0.87 44.04 1.93
C TYR A 167 -0.23 44.92 0.86
N TYR A 168 0.28 44.28 -0.23
CA TYR A 168 0.90 45.01 -1.32
C TYR A 168 -0.05 45.89 -2.13
N ASP A 169 -1.31 45.42 -2.32
CA ASP A 169 -2.35 46.21 -2.99
C ASP A 169 -2.69 47.51 -2.20
N LYS A 170 -2.77 47.41 -0.85
CA LYS A 170 -2.92 48.58 0.00
C LYS A 170 -1.77 49.54 -0.12
N LEU A 171 -0.54 49.05 -0.13
CA LEU A 171 0.66 49.88 -0.33
C LEU A 171 0.64 50.56 -1.69
N LEU A 172 0.30 49.82 -2.75
CA LEU A 172 0.26 50.36 -4.11
C LEU A 172 -0.79 51.46 -4.23
N GLN A 173 -1.95 51.33 -3.57
CA GLN A 173 -2.95 52.39 -3.55
C GLN A 173 -2.42 53.68 -2.90
N VAL A 174 -1.76 53.57 -1.74
CA VAL A 174 -1.11 54.74 -1.08
C VAL A 174 -0.07 55.34 -1.97
N SER A 175 0.69 54.55 -2.69
CA SER A 175 1.77 55.05 -3.60
C SER A 175 1.17 55.77 -4.83
N ARG A 176 0.02 55.35 -5.34
CA ARG A 176 -0.71 56.02 -6.42
C ARG A 176 -1.21 57.39 -5.96
N ASP A 177 -1.76 57.49 -4.75
CA ASP A 177 -2.21 58.74 -4.18
C ASP A 177 -1.04 59.72 -3.98
N ARG A 178 0.12 59.25 -3.52
CA ARG A 178 1.36 60.04 -3.41
C ARG A 178 1.91 60.52 -4.75
N TYR A 179 1.84 59.66 -5.79
CA TYR A 179 2.21 60.07 -7.14
C TYR A 179 1.33 61.18 -7.67
N GLN A 180 0.01 61.10 -7.45
CA GLN A 180 -0.92 62.15 -7.83
C GLN A 180 -0.67 63.45 -7.09
N ALA A 181 -0.18 63.38 -5.84
CA ALA A 181 0.25 64.55 -5.06
C ALA A 181 1.63 65.10 -5.48
N GLY A 182 2.39 64.39 -6.33
CA GLY A 182 3.73 64.75 -6.77
C GLY A 182 4.84 64.35 -5.81
N ASP A 183 4.58 63.50 -4.81
CA ASP A 183 5.51 63.12 -3.76
C ASP A 183 6.49 62.01 -4.20
N ILE A 184 6.16 61.23 -5.25
CA ILE A 184 7.04 60.18 -5.79
C ILE A 184 7.13 60.25 -7.30
N ALA A 185 8.23 59.72 -7.85
CA ALA A 185 8.48 59.71 -9.29
C ALA A 185 7.64 58.61 -9.99
N GLN A 186 7.31 58.83 -11.29
CA GLN A 186 6.61 57.84 -12.11
C GLN A 186 7.34 56.48 -12.11
N ILE A 187 8.66 56.49 -12.22
CA ILE A 187 9.49 55.28 -12.26
C ILE A 187 9.34 54.42 -10.98
N ASP A 188 9.12 55.06 -9.85
CA ASP A 188 8.92 54.36 -8.57
C ASP A 188 7.53 53.70 -8.52
N LEU A 189 6.50 54.38 -9.04
CA LEU A 189 5.17 53.78 -9.19
C LEU A 189 5.20 52.60 -10.18
N ASP A 190 5.85 52.76 -11.33
CA ASP A 190 5.99 51.70 -12.33
C ASP A 190 6.69 50.46 -11.76
N ARG A 191 7.71 50.64 -10.94
CA ARG A 191 8.40 49.52 -10.24
C ARG A 191 7.46 48.81 -9.26
N LEU A 192 6.66 49.53 -8.52
CA LEU A 192 5.69 48.95 -7.60
C LEU A 192 4.61 48.14 -8.36
N GLU A 193 4.12 48.66 -9.49
CA GLU A 193 3.13 47.97 -10.32
C GLU A 193 3.71 46.70 -10.94
N LEU A 194 4.94 46.72 -11.42
CA LEU A 194 5.62 45.53 -11.91
C LEU A 194 5.86 44.47 -10.80
N GLN A 195 6.23 44.94 -9.61
CA GLN A 195 6.41 44.01 -8.47
C GLN A 195 5.11 43.33 -8.05
N ARG A 196 3.95 43.98 -8.18
CA ARG A 196 2.63 43.40 -7.90
C ARG A 196 2.39 42.12 -8.71
N LEU A 197 2.84 42.04 -9.97
CA LEU A 197 2.71 40.86 -10.82
C LEU A 197 3.35 39.62 -10.19
N GLN A 198 4.44 39.78 -9.44
CA GLN A 198 5.09 38.67 -8.74
C GLN A 198 4.18 38.13 -7.63
N TYR A 199 3.53 38.98 -6.84
CA TYR A 199 2.60 38.55 -5.80
C TYR A 199 1.38 37.83 -6.36
N GLU A 200 0.83 38.33 -7.47
CA GLU A 200 -0.27 37.68 -8.18
C GLU A 200 0.13 36.28 -8.70
N SER A 201 1.33 36.17 -9.28
CA SER A 201 1.91 34.90 -9.72
C SER A 201 2.11 33.92 -8.56
N ASP A 202 2.54 34.39 -7.39
CA ASP A 202 2.73 33.59 -6.20
C ASP A 202 1.40 33.00 -5.72
N VAL A 203 0.32 33.80 -5.71
CA VAL A 203 -1.05 33.32 -5.37
C VAL A 203 -1.52 32.24 -6.36
N GLN A 204 -1.35 32.46 -7.67
CA GLN A 204 -1.73 31.48 -8.69
C GLN A 204 -0.95 30.17 -8.53
N THR A 205 0.34 30.26 -8.27
CA THR A 205 1.21 29.08 -8.01
C THR A 205 0.76 28.34 -6.75
N ALA A 206 0.45 29.05 -5.68
CA ALA A 206 -0.03 28.44 -4.44
C ALA A 206 -1.41 27.76 -4.62
N LEU A 207 -2.32 28.35 -5.41
CA LEU A 207 -3.61 27.75 -5.77
C LEU A 207 -3.43 26.43 -6.53
N VAL A 208 -2.54 26.40 -7.52
CA VAL A 208 -2.24 25.16 -8.27
C VAL A 208 -1.66 24.12 -7.34
N ASN A 209 -0.72 24.48 -6.47
CA ASN A 209 -0.11 23.59 -5.50
C ASN A 209 -1.14 23.00 -4.53
N LEU A 210 -2.06 23.80 -4.02
CA LEU A 210 -3.14 23.32 -3.16
C LEU A 210 -4.03 22.31 -3.90
N ARG A 211 -4.44 22.61 -5.13
CA ARG A 211 -5.24 21.69 -5.95
C ARG A 211 -4.52 20.37 -6.19
N THR A 212 -3.24 20.42 -6.54
CA THR A 212 -2.42 19.22 -6.77
C THR A 212 -2.30 18.36 -5.51
N ASN A 213 -2.04 18.97 -4.34
CA ASN A 213 -1.97 18.23 -3.08
C ASN A 213 -3.32 17.59 -2.70
N LYS A 214 -4.45 18.30 -2.92
CA LYS A 214 -5.79 17.72 -2.73
C LYS A 214 -6.05 16.54 -3.66
N ILE A 215 -5.65 16.63 -4.94
CA ILE A 215 -5.77 15.51 -5.91
C ILE A 215 -4.96 14.31 -5.43
N ASN A 216 -3.73 14.52 -4.99
CA ASN A 216 -2.87 13.46 -4.49
C ASN A 216 -3.47 12.77 -3.26
N LEU A 217 -4.05 13.54 -2.33
CA LEU A 217 -4.72 13.00 -1.16
C LEU A 217 -5.96 12.19 -1.55
N LEU A 218 -6.82 12.70 -2.43
CA LEU A 218 -8.01 11.99 -2.91
C LEU A 218 -7.64 10.70 -3.67
N ALA A 219 -6.54 10.72 -4.42
CA ALA A 219 -6.05 9.52 -5.11
C ALA A 219 -5.63 8.42 -4.12
N LEU A 220 -5.00 8.77 -2.99
CA LEU A 220 -4.68 7.81 -1.93
C LEU A 220 -5.93 7.28 -1.22
N LEU A 221 -6.98 8.08 -1.15
CA LEU A 221 -8.26 7.70 -0.55
C LEU A 221 -9.14 6.86 -1.49
N ASP A 222 -8.71 6.62 -2.74
CA ASP A 222 -9.52 6.03 -3.81
C ASP A 222 -10.86 6.77 -4.01
N ASP A 223 -10.88 8.10 -3.75
CA ASP A 223 -12.06 8.94 -3.83
C ASP A 223 -12.03 9.83 -5.07
N ARG A 224 -13.16 9.87 -5.81
CA ARG A 224 -13.31 10.63 -7.07
C ARG A 224 -14.24 11.82 -6.93
N ARG A 225 -14.47 12.32 -5.71
CA ARG A 225 -15.33 13.48 -5.50
C ARG A 225 -14.75 14.75 -6.13
N PRO A 226 -15.61 15.75 -6.45
CA PRO A 226 -15.14 17.04 -6.92
C PRO A 226 -14.27 17.75 -5.88
N LEU A 227 -13.16 18.35 -6.31
CA LEU A 227 -12.21 19.05 -5.43
C LEU A 227 -12.84 20.15 -4.60
N ASP A 228 -13.83 20.86 -5.15
CA ASP A 228 -14.49 21.98 -4.50
C ASP A 228 -15.43 21.56 -3.36
N SER A 229 -15.77 20.26 -3.27
CA SER A 229 -16.58 19.68 -2.19
C SER A 229 -15.75 19.14 -1.03
N PHE A 230 -14.41 19.19 -1.13
CA PHE A 230 -13.48 18.57 -0.20
C PHE A 230 -12.42 19.55 0.30
N ASP A 231 -12.21 19.57 1.60
CA ASP A 231 -11.09 20.26 2.23
C ASP A 231 -10.66 19.53 3.50
N VAL A 232 -9.45 19.84 3.97
CA VAL A 232 -8.92 19.29 5.22
C VAL A 232 -8.73 20.37 6.26
N GLU A 233 -8.88 19.99 7.53
CA GLU A 233 -8.55 20.83 8.67
C GLU A 233 -7.69 20.07 9.67
N GLY A 234 -6.78 20.79 10.33
CA GLY A 234 -5.88 20.24 11.33
C GLY A 234 -4.89 21.26 11.84
N THR A 235 -4.21 20.91 12.93
CA THR A 235 -3.17 21.75 13.52
C THR A 235 -1.94 21.74 12.62
N PHE A 236 -1.58 22.93 12.12
CA PHE A 236 -0.33 23.14 11.36
C PHE A 236 0.66 23.88 12.26
N ASP A 237 1.21 23.14 13.24
CA ASP A 237 2.16 23.67 14.24
C ASP A 237 3.09 22.54 14.70
N PHE A 238 4.08 22.86 15.52
CA PHE A 238 5.03 21.90 16.06
C PHE A 238 5.00 21.82 17.60
N SER A 239 5.18 20.62 18.15
CA SER A 239 5.47 20.40 19.57
C SER A 239 6.97 20.41 19.79
N GLY A 240 7.43 20.98 20.92
CA GLY A 240 8.86 21.07 21.25
C GLY A 240 9.43 19.84 21.95
N GLU A 241 8.62 18.83 22.24
CA GLU A 241 9.00 17.68 23.06
C GLU A 241 9.24 16.44 22.22
N ILE A 242 10.40 15.83 22.38
CA ILE A 242 10.76 14.53 21.81
C ILE A 242 11.41 13.68 22.91
N LEU A 243 11.16 12.36 22.87
CA LEU A 243 11.80 11.39 23.76
C LEU A 243 13.29 11.19 23.41
N SER A 244 13.99 10.40 24.19
CA SER A 244 15.37 10.05 23.87
C SER A 244 15.43 9.09 22.68
N LEU A 245 16.55 9.10 21.95
CA LEU A 245 16.78 8.20 20.83
C LEU A 245 16.68 6.72 21.24
N ASP A 246 17.19 6.39 22.43
CA ASP A 246 17.19 5.02 22.92
C ASP A 246 15.80 4.50 23.28
N ASP A 247 14.88 5.38 23.73
CA ASP A 247 13.48 5.03 23.93
C ASP A 247 12.80 4.69 22.59
N TYR A 248 13.02 5.49 21.55
CA TYR A 248 12.49 5.21 20.22
C TYR A 248 13.05 3.93 19.60
N ARG A 249 14.34 3.63 19.79
CA ARG A 249 14.96 2.38 19.33
C ARG A 249 14.33 1.18 19.99
N LYS A 250 14.12 1.23 21.32
CA LYS A 250 13.46 0.15 22.05
C LYS A 250 12.03 -0.06 21.59
N ASP A 251 11.27 1.02 21.44
CA ASP A 251 9.91 0.97 20.95
C ASP A 251 9.83 0.35 19.56
N ALA A 252 10.78 0.69 18.67
CA ALA A 252 10.81 0.17 17.31
C ALA A 252 11.09 -1.35 17.26
N LEU A 253 11.98 -1.86 18.08
CA LEU A 253 12.26 -3.29 18.16
C LEU A 253 11.04 -4.10 18.62
N ASP A 254 10.20 -3.52 19.48
CA ASP A 254 9.00 -4.17 19.99
C ASP A 254 7.80 -4.03 19.04
N ALA A 255 7.67 -2.91 18.35
CA ALA A 255 6.46 -2.55 17.59
C ALA A 255 6.52 -2.85 16.10
N ARG A 256 7.70 -2.92 15.48
CA ARG A 256 7.83 -2.99 14.01
C ARG A 256 7.33 -4.31 13.41
N PRO A 257 6.37 -4.25 12.48
CA PRO A 257 5.81 -5.45 11.86
C PRO A 257 6.78 -6.17 10.91
N ASP A 258 7.68 -5.45 10.22
CA ASP A 258 8.69 -6.03 9.33
C ASP A 258 9.71 -6.89 10.09
N LEU A 259 10.15 -6.45 11.27
CA LEU A 259 11.01 -7.25 12.15
C LEU A 259 10.26 -8.49 12.64
N ARG A 260 8.98 -8.33 13.03
CA ARG A 260 8.13 -9.45 13.41
C ARG A 260 7.96 -10.46 12.28
N ALA A 261 7.76 -9.99 11.03
CA ALA A 261 7.68 -10.86 9.87
C ALA A 261 8.99 -11.64 9.65
N ALA A 262 10.14 -11.00 9.80
CA ALA A 262 11.45 -11.65 9.68
C ALA A 262 11.66 -12.74 10.75
N VAL A 263 11.29 -12.48 12.01
CA VAL A 263 11.34 -13.47 13.09
C VAL A 263 10.44 -14.66 12.81
N LEU A 264 9.20 -14.41 12.36
CA LEU A 264 8.25 -15.48 12.00
C LEU A 264 8.72 -16.29 10.79
N SER A 265 9.42 -15.67 9.84
CA SER A 265 9.99 -16.35 8.67
C SER A 265 11.09 -17.35 9.05
N VAL A 266 11.90 -17.03 10.07
CA VAL A 266 12.87 -18.02 10.63
C VAL A 266 12.13 -19.23 11.17
N LYS A 267 11.08 -19.01 11.97
CA LYS A 267 10.28 -20.09 12.54
C LYS A 267 9.62 -20.96 11.48
N GLN A 268 9.05 -20.36 10.44
CA GLN A 268 8.48 -21.08 9.30
C GLN A 268 9.56 -21.93 8.58
N ALA A 269 10.76 -21.37 8.39
CA ALA A 269 11.87 -22.11 7.77
C ALA A 269 12.29 -23.32 8.62
N GLU A 270 12.29 -23.22 9.96
CA GLU A 270 12.53 -24.35 10.87
C GLU A 270 11.47 -25.44 10.71
N THR A 271 10.20 -25.07 10.65
CA THR A 271 9.11 -26.02 10.43
C THR A 271 9.19 -26.66 9.04
N ASN A 272 9.56 -25.92 8.01
CA ASN A 272 9.80 -26.46 6.67
C ASN A 272 10.97 -27.47 6.65
N TYR A 273 12.01 -27.22 7.44
CA TYR A 273 13.10 -28.19 7.59
C TYR A 273 12.62 -29.47 8.25
N GLN A 274 11.82 -29.40 9.33
CA GLN A 274 11.21 -30.58 9.98
C GLN A 274 10.31 -31.35 9.01
N LEU A 275 9.54 -30.65 8.17
CA LEU A 275 8.74 -31.26 7.11
C LEU A 275 9.63 -31.98 6.09
N ALA A 276 10.69 -31.36 5.63
CA ALA A 276 11.65 -31.99 4.70
C ALA A 276 12.34 -33.24 5.30
N GLU A 277 12.59 -33.24 6.61
CA GLU A 277 13.04 -34.43 7.33
C GLU A 277 11.99 -35.54 7.35
N ALA A 278 10.73 -35.17 7.66
CA ALA A 278 9.62 -36.11 7.66
C ALA A 278 9.35 -36.69 6.28
N ASP A 279 9.44 -35.88 5.23
CA ASP A 279 9.25 -36.28 3.83
C ASP A 279 10.35 -37.23 3.35
N GLY A 280 11.49 -37.27 4.01
CA GLY A 280 12.50 -38.33 3.83
C GLY A 280 12.05 -39.72 4.27
N SER A 281 10.93 -39.86 4.96
CA SER A 281 10.36 -41.17 5.35
C SER A 281 9.39 -41.70 4.31
N THR A 282 9.20 -43.03 4.32
CA THR A 282 8.25 -43.69 3.42
C THR A 282 6.82 -43.65 3.95
N ASP A 283 5.87 -43.52 3.05
CA ASP A 283 4.42 -43.58 3.33
C ASP A 283 3.87 -44.82 2.65
N PRO A 284 3.22 -45.75 3.41
CA PRO A 284 2.59 -46.93 2.84
C PRO A 284 1.27 -46.55 2.15
N THR A 285 1.00 -47.20 1.02
CA THR A 285 -0.32 -47.20 0.36
C THR A 285 -0.95 -48.55 0.62
N LEU A 286 -2.15 -48.55 1.20
CA LEU A 286 -2.98 -49.72 1.35
C LEU A 286 -3.96 -49.77 0.18
N SER A 287 -4.08 -50.94 -0.47
CA SER A 287 -5.02 -51.15 -1.56
C SER A 287 -5.84 -52.39 -1.31
N GLY A 288 -7.11 -52.34 -1.70
CA GLY A 288 -8.02 -53.50 -1.70
C GLY A 288 -8.81 -53.52 -2.99
N TRP A 289 -9.01 -54.68 -3.56
CA TRP A 289 -9.78 -54.84 -4.79
C TRP A 289 -10.59 -56.11 -4.79
N PHE A 290 -11.63 -56.09 -5.60
CA PHE A 290 -12.44 -57.25 -5.94
C PHE A 290 -12.15 -57.61 -7.41
N THR A 291 -11.99 -58.89 -7.73
CA THR A 291 -11.80 -59.35 -9.11
C THR A 291 -12.95 -60.30 -9.48
N HIS A 292 -13.59 -60.01 -10.59
CA HIS A 292 -14.50 -60.93 -11.26
C HIS A 292 -13.78 -61.53 -12.47
N ASN A 293 -13.59 -62.87 -12.42
CA ASN A 293 -12.91 -63.59 -13.49
C ASN A 293 -13.94 -64.50 -14.17
N GLY A 294 -14.42 -64.10 -15.36
CA GLY A 294 -15.33 -64.88 -16.18
C GLY A 294 -14.68 -65.97 -16.97
N SER A 295 -13.38 -66.23 -16.77
CA SER A 295 -12.60 -67.26 -17.51
C SER A 295 -12.94 -68.66 -17.04
N PHE A 296 -13.19 -69.57 -18.01
CA PHE A 296 -13.38 -71.03 -17.75
C PHE A 296 -12.14 -71.72 -17.23
N ASN A 297 -10.99 -71.08 -17.20
CA ASN A 297 -9.70 -71.68 -16.78
C ASN A 297 -9.55 -71.81 -15.24
N ASN A 298 -10.39 -71.13 -14.45
CA ASN A 298 -10.41 -71.23 -12.97
C ASN A 298 -11.84 -71.14 -12.44
N PRO A 299 -12.67 -72.16 -12.65
CA PRO A 299 -14.09 -72.14 -12.26
C PRO A 299 -14.29 -72.01 -10.76
N ASP A 300 -13.31 -72.41 -9.93
CA ASP A 300 -13.38 -72.38 -8.47
C ASP A 300 -13.06 -71.02 -7.87
N ALA A 301 -12.57 -70.07 -8.67
CA ALA A 301 -12.17 -68.75 -8.23
C ALA A 301 -12.77 -67.61 -9.10
N LEU A 302 -14.09 -67.71 -9.36
CA LEU A 302 -14.85 -66.73 -10.15
C LEU A 302 -14.78 -65.33 -9.56
N ASN A 303 -14.86 -65.21 -8.24
CA ASN A 303 -14.82 -63.96 -7.50
C ASN A 303 -13.72 -64.03 -6.45
N THR A 304 -12.81 -63.05 -6.46
CA THR A 304 -11.70 -63.00 -5.49
C THR A 304 -11.59 -61.62 -4.88
N ILE A 305 -11.07 -61.55 -3.66
CA ILE A 305 -10.72 -60.31 -2.98
C ILE A 305 -9.24 -60.32 -2.79
N GLY A 306 -8.58 -59.17 -3.13
CA GLY A 306 -7.16 -58.98 -2.92
C GLY A 306 -6.91 -57.75 -2.06
N ALA A 307 -5.80 -57.76 -1.35
CA ALA A 307 -5.26 -56.60 -0.62
C ALA A 307 -3.75 -56.52 -0.82
N SER A 308 -3.23 -55.32 -0.86
CA SER A 308 -1.78 -55.10 -0.91
C SER A 308 -1.36 -53.92 -0.07
N VAL A 309 -0.08 -53.94 0.33
CA VAL A 309 0.64 -52.82 0.93
C VAL A 309 1.80 -52.47 0.03
N SER A 310 1.81 -51.26 -0.51
CA SER A 310 2.92 -50.76 -1.28
C SER A 310 3.73 -49.77 -0.43
N ILE A 311 5.05 -50.01 -0.32
CA ILE A 311 5.96 -49.15 0.46
C ILE A 311 7.10 -48.76 -0.47
N PRO A 312 7.28 -47.48 -0.83
CA PRO A 312 8.40 -47.01 -1.65
C PRO A 312 9.71 -47.20 -0.89
N LEU A 313 10.69 -47.93 -1.50
CA LEU A 313 11.98 -48.16 -0.89
C LEU A 313 12.94 -47.03 -1.28
N ARG A 314 13.30 -46.20 -0.29
CA ARG A 314 14.13 -45.00 -0.49
C ARG A 314 15.61 -45.31 -0.42
N PHE A 315 16.13 -45.99 -1.43
CA PHE A 315 17.57 -46.31 -1.51
C PHE A 315 18.39 -45.12 -2.00
N PHE A 316 17.92 -44.40 -3.02
CA PHE A 316 18.64 -43.32 -3.69
C PHE A 316 18.18 -41.96 -3.23
N ASP A 317 16.86 -41.70 -3.28
CA ASP A 317 16.26 -40.44 -2.83
C ASP A 317 15.71 -40.61 -1.41
N ARG A 318 16.38 -39.95 -0.47
CA ARG A 318 15.99 -39.82 0.96
C ARG A 318 15.65 -38.40 1.32
N ASN A 319 15.28 -37.57 0.32
CA ASN A 319 15.04 -36.14 0.43
C ASN A 319 16.26 -35.33 0.91
N GLN A 320 17.49 -35.82 0.60
CA GLN A 320 18.70 -35.21 1.10
C GLN A 320 18.94 -33.79 0.54
N GLY A 321 18.56 -33.54 -0.72
CA GLY A 321 18.67 -32.24 -1.35
C GLY A 321 17.77 -31.21 -0.67
N GLU A 322 16.50 -31.56 -0.46
CA GLU A 322 15.51 -30.67 0.18
C GLU A 322 15.84 -30.42 1.66
N LYS A 323 16.32 -31.43 2.39
CA LYS A 323 16.85 -31.25 3.75
C LYS A 323 18.01 -30.28 3.81
N LEU A 324 18.94 -30.36 2.87
CA LEU A 324 20.07 -29.43 2.79
C LEU A 324 19.59 -28.03 2.41
N ARG A 325 18.68 -27.92 1.42
CA ARG A 325 18.10 -26.65 0.98
C ARG A 325 17.39 -25.93 2.14
N THR A 326 16.50 -26.63 2.85
CA THR A 326 15.73 -26.04 3.97
C THR A 326 16.61 -25.69 5.16
N LYS A 327 17.67 -26.49 5.42
CA LYS A 327 18.69 -26.16 6.43
C LYS A 327 19.48 -24.89 6.09
N ILE A 328 19.79 -24.68 4.82
CA ILE A 328 20.43 -23.43 4.36
C ILE A 328 19.42 -22.28 4.44
N ASP A 329 18.14 -22.54 4.14
CA ASP A 329 17.07 -21.55 4.20
C ASP A 329 16.87 -20.97 5.61
N ILE A 330 16.99 -21.77 6.68
CA ILE A 330 17.00 -21.28 8.05
C ILE A 330 18.09 -20.23 8.22
N LYS A 331 19.34 -20.56 7.87
CA LYS A 331 20.47 -19.64 7.99
C LYS A 331 20.29 -18.37 7.16
N ARG A 332 19.68 -18.50 5.97
CA ARG A 332 19.36 -17.35 5.14
C ARG A 332 18.36 -16.43 5.83
N ASN A 333 17.26 -16.98 6.40
CA ASN A 333 16.25 -16.18 7.10
C ASN A 333 16.80 -15.57 8.39
N GLU A 334 17.71 -16.25 9.13
CA GLU A 334 18.42 -15.65 10.26
C GLU A 334 19.22 -14.42 9.82
N LYS A 335 19.96 -14.49 8.71
CA LYS A 335 20.72 -13.35 8.20
C LYS A 335 19.83 -12.22 7.68
N LEU A 336 18.68 -12.54 7.08
CA LEU A 336 17.69 -11.54 6.69
C LEU A 336 17.10 -10.83 7.91
N ARG A 337 16.77 -11.55 9.00
CA ARG A 337 16.32 -10.99 10.26
C ARG A 337 17.37 -10.03 10.85
N ASP A 338 18.64 -10.46 10.92
CA ASP A 338 19.75 -9.62 11.42
C ASP A 338 19.88 -8.33 10.59
N GLY A 339 19.69 -8.45 9.26
CA GLY A 339 19.67 -7.31 8.34
C GLY A 339 18.50 -6.34 8.60
N VAL A 340 17.29 -6.87 8.79
CA VAL A 340 16.10 -6.07 9.12
C VAL A 340 16.29 -5.37 10.46
N GLU A 341 16.82 -6.05 11.49
CA GLU A 341 17.11 -5.44 12.79
C GLU A 341 18.09 -4.26 12.66
N THR A 342 19.15 -4.41 11.86
CA THR A 342 20.08 -3.31 11.56
C THR A 342 19.39 -2.16 10.86
N GLN A 343 18.48 -2.45 9.91
CA GLN A 343 17.69 -1.44 9.21
C GLN A 343 16.76 -0.68 10.16
N VAL A 344 16.16 -1.37 11.15
CA VAL A 344 15.34 -0.73 12.20
C VAL A 344 16.11 0.37 12.92
N TYR A 345 17.32 0.08 13.36
CA TYR A 345 18.17 1.10 14.01
C TYR A 345 18.49 2.26 13.06
N GLY A 346 18.87 1.97 11.81
CA GLY A 346 19.19 2.99 10.82
C GLY A 346 18.01 3.92 10.50
N ASP A 347 16.79 3.35 10.35
CA ASP A 347 15.58 4.12 10.08
C ASP A 347 15.24 5.06 11.25
N VAL A 348 15.28 4.54 12.50
CA VAL A 348 14.99 5.34 13.68
C VAL A 348 16.00 6.45 13.87
N ASP A 349 17.30 6.15 13.74
CA ASP A 349 18.38 7.11 13.89
C ASP A 349 18.27 8.25 12.87
N SER A 350 18.00 7.90 11.62
CA SER A 350 17.83 8.87 10.53
C SER A 350 16.59 9.76 10.72
N ALA A 351 15.45 9.15 11.08
CA ALA A 351 14.20 9.88 11.32
C ALA A 351 14.34 10.81 12.53
N TYR A 352 14.96 10.34 13.62
CA TYR A 352 15.22 11.14 14.82
C TYR A 352 16.15 12.32 14.52
N ALA A 353 17.25 12.09 13.81
CA ALA A 353 18.20 13.16 13.43
C ALA A 353 17.50 14.23 12.58
N THR A 354 16.65 13.83 11.62
CA THR A 354 15.89 14.74 10.79
C THR A 354 14.90 15.57 11.60
N LEU A 355 14.14 14.94 12.49
CA LEU A 355 13.17 15.61 13.36
C LEU A 355 13.85 16.58 14.31
N SER A 356 14.93 16.15 14.98
CA SER A 356 15.73 16.98 15.91
C SER A 356 16.33 18.19 15.22
N SER A 357 16.85 17.99 13.99
CA SER A 357 17.37 19.10 13.16
C SER A 357 16.27 20.12 12.83
N ASN A 358 15.07 19.65 12.43
CA ASN A 358 13.96 20.54 12.12
C ASN A 358 13.52 21.34 13.35
N LEU A 359 13.44 20.72 14.53
CA LEU A 359 13.15 21.40 15.80
C LEU A 359 14.18 22.46 16.15
N THR A 360 15.47 22.13 16.01
CA THR A 360 16.57 23.08 16.28
C THR A 360 16.47 24.32 15.37
N ARG A 361 16.03 24.14 14.12
CA ARG A 361 15.83 25.24 13.18
C ARG A 361 14.54 26.02 13.45
N LEU A 362 13.43 25.36 13.85
CA LEU A 362 12.12 25.99 14.07
C LEU A 362 12.07 26.91 15.30
N ARG A 363 12.68 26.50 16.42
CA ARG A 363 12.66 27.27 17.68
C ARG A 363 13.06 28.73 17.50
N PRO A 364 14.21 29.06 16.87
CA PRO A 364 14.60 30.46 16.67
C PRO A 364 13.62 31.25 15.76
N TYR A 365 12.94 30.58 14.81
CA TYR A 365 11.93 31.27 13.99
C TYR A 365 10.77 31.76 14.84
N ARG A 366 10.20 30.88 15.69
CA ARG A 366 9.08 31.22 16.57
C ARG A 366 9.47 32.25 17.63
N GLU A 367 10.64 32.07 18.25
CA GLU A 367 11.06 32.89 19.38
C GLU A 367 11.58 34.29 18.96
N LYS A 368 12.18 34.41 17.79
CA LYS A 368 12.90 35.63 17.42
C LYS A 368 12.66 36.11 16.00
N TYR A 369 12.89 35.27 14.99
CA TYR A 369 13.07 35.75 13.62
C TYR A 369 11.76 36.27 12.98
N LEU A 370 10.61 35.67 13.24
CA LEU A 370 9.32 36.18 12.75
C LEU A 370 9.05 37.59 13.29
N ALA A 371 9.17 37.79 14.60
CA ALA A 371 8.97 39.11 15.20
C ALA A 371 10.02 40.15 14.73
N GLN A 372 11.25 39.72 14.50
CA GLN A 372 12.29 40.58 13.98
C GLN A 372 12.03 40.99 12.53
N ALA A 373 11.60 40.05 11.66
CA ALA A 373 11.30 40.34 10.27
C ALA A 373 10.12 41.34 10.14
N VAL A 374 9.09 41.19 10.96
CA VAL A 374 7.99 42.18 11.04
C VAL A 374 8.53 43.56 11.43
N ARG A 375 9.31 43.66 12.50
CA ARG A 375 9.87 44.96 12.94
C ARG A 375 10.73 45.63 11.87
N VAL A 376 11.57 44.86 11.20
CA VAL A 376 12.43 45.41 10.12
C VAL A 376 11.56 45.98 9.00
N ARG A 377 10.58 45.18 8.52
CA ARG A 377 9.67 45.63 7.47
C ARG A 377 8.92 46.90 7.85
N GLU A 378 8.33 46.94 9.03
CA GLU A 378 7.53 48.11 9.50
C GLU A 378 8.44 49.35 9.69
N THR A 379 9.65 49.17 10.23
CA THR A 379 10.58 50.28 10.42
C THR A 379 11.04 50.88 9.07
N VAL A 380 11.38 50.02 8.10
CA VAL A 380 11.82 50.47 6.78
C VAL A 380 10.65 51.09 6.00
N LEU A 381 9.43 50.54 6.12
CA LEU A 381 8.22 51.12 5.54
C LEU A 381 7.97 52.53 6.09
N PHE A 382 8.03 52.69 7.41
CA PHE A 382 7.89 54.04 8.04
C PHE A 382 8.93 55.03 7.53
N SER A 383 10.20 54.60 7.47
CA SER A 383 11.29 55.43 6.94
C SER A 383 11.06 55.81 5.47
N TYR A 384 10.64 54.88 4.65
CA TYR A 384 10.29 55.12 3.24
C TYR A 384 9.13 56.13 3.08
N GLN A 385 8.10 55.98 3.88
CA GLN A 385 6.92 56.88 3.87
C GLN A 385 7.29 58.31 4.25
N HIS A 386 8.33 58.53 5.10
CA HIS A 386 8.77 59.80 5.58
C HIS A 386 10.03 60.31 4.84
N GLY A 387 10.43 59.66 3.73
CA GLY A 387 11.57 60.09 2.90
C GLY A 387 12.96 59.78 3.47
N GLY A 388 13.02 58.95 4.56
CA GLY A 388 14.29 58.54 5.20
C GLY A 388 14.89 57.26 4.64
N ALA A 389 14.20 56.53 3.75
CA ALA A 389 14.72 55.36 3.07
C ALA A 389 14.31 55.35 1.60
N ALA A 390 15.13 54.72 0.74
CA ALA A 390 14.82 54.56 -0.67
C ALA A 390 13.74 53.45 -0.90
N LEU A 391 13.02 53.53 -2.01
CA LEU A 391 12.09 52.49 -2.42
C LEU A 391 12.76 51.10 -2.47
N LEU A 392 14.02 51.03 -2.92
CA LEU A 392 14.77 49.79 -2.99
C LEU A 392 14.97 49.14 -1.61
N ASP A 393 15.26 49.94 -0.58
CA ASP A 393 15.41 49.45 0.79
C ASP A 393 14.12 48.81 1.31
N PHE A 394 13.00 49.47 1.01
CA PHE A 394 11.66 48.91 1.36
C PHE A 394 11.35 47.62 0.62
N LEU A 395 11.62 47.57 -0.70
CA LEU A 395 11.38 46.33 -1.48
C LEU A 395 12.26 45.17 -1.00
N ASN A 396 13.51 45.45 -0.61
CA ASN A 396 14.40 44.44 -0.01
C ASN A 396 13.87 43.96 1.34
N ALA A 397 13.49 44.86 2.23
CA ALA A 397 12.91 44.47 3.54
C ALA A 397 11.61 43.63 3.41
N GLN A 398 10.76 43.99 2.44
CA GLN A 398 9.56 43.24 2.13
C GLN A 398 9.88 41.82 1.57
N SER A 399 10.91 41.71 0.71
CA SER A 399 11.37 40.43 0.17
C SER A 399 11.95 39.54 1.27
N GLU A 400 12.74 40.08 2.17
CA GLU A 400 13.32 39.39 3.32
C GLU A 400 12.21 38.89 4.28
N TYR A 401 11.22 39.73 4.59
CA TYR A 401 10.07 39.34 5.40
C TYR A 401 9.33 38.15 4.81
N ARG A 402 8.98 38.18 3.52
CA ARG A 402 8.33 37.09 2.80
C ARG A 402 9.16 35.79 2.84
N ALA A 403 10.47 35.90 2.63
CA ALA A 403 11.38 34.76 2.66
C ALA A 403 11.42 34.09 4.04
N VAL A 404 11.41 34.89 5.12
CA VAL A 404 11.36 34.38 6.50
C VAL A 404 10.06 33.67 6.78
N GLU A 405 8.90 34.26 6.43
CA GLU A 405 7.58 33.63 6.63
C GLU A 405 7.43 32.34 5.83
N LEU A 406 7.78 32.34 4.54
CA LEU A 406 7.70 31.14 3.70
C LEU A 406 8.63 30.04 4.22
N SER A 407 9.84 30.42 4.69
CA SER A 407 10.78 29.48 5.31
C SER A 407 10.20 28.85 6.58
N TYR A 408 9.52 29.63 7.40
CA TYR A 408 8.85 29.12 8.60
C TYR A 408 7.75 28.11 8.25
N VAL A 409 6.84 28.44 7.33
CA VAL A 409 5.78 27.54 6.87
C VAL A 409 6.37 26.23 6.33
N ASN A 410 7.40 26.32 5.50
CA ASN A 410 8.07 25.16 4.94
C ASN A 410 8.77 24.30 6.01
N LEU A 411 9.35 24.91 7.04
CA LEU A 411 9.98 24.21 8.15
C LEU A 411 8.94 23.49 9.02
N VAL A 412 7.77 24.08 9.26
CA VAL A 412 6.65 23.42 9.97
C VAL A 412 6.19 22.21 9.18
N GLY A 413 5.98 22.32 7.88
CA GLY A 413 5.63 21.17 7.01
C GLY A 413 6.70 20.08 7.04
N SER A 414 7.97 20.45 6.99
CA SER A 414 9.10 19.51 7.09
C SER A 414 9.16 18.82 8.46
N TYR A 415 8.85 19.53 9.55
CA TYR A 415 8.76 18.94 10.89
C TYR A 415 7.63 17.92 10.98
N LEU A 416 6.41 18.25 10.52
CA LEU A 416 5.27 17.36 10.55
C LEU A 416 5.51 16.08 9.71
N THR A 417 6.16 16.23 8.55
CA THR A 417 6.56 15.09 7.72
C THR A 417 7.64 14.25 8.40
N ALA A 418 8.61 14.87 9.09
CA ALA A 418 9.65 14.16 9.84
C ALA A 418 9.07 13.46 11.08
N ALA A 419 8.04 14.03 11.72
CA ALA A 419 7.29 13.37 12.78
C ALA A 419 6.56 12.11 12.27
N ALA A 420 5.88 12.22 11.13
CA ALA A 420 5.29 11.06 10.47
C ALA A 420 6.32 10.00 10.08
N GLN A 421 7.51 10.42 9.63
CA GLN A 421 8.62 9.50 9.33
C GLN A 421 9.15 8.79 10.57
N LEU A 422 9.20 9.47 11.72
CA LEU A 422 9.59 8.84 12.98
C LEU A 422 8.53 7.84 13.45
N ASN A 423 7.23 8.16 13.31
CA ASN A 423 6.14 7.24 13.58
C ASN A 423 6.24 5.97 12.71
N LEU A 424 6.54 6.14 11.42
CA LEU A 424 6.83 5.04 10.51
C LEU A 424 8.04 4.22 10.99
N ALA A 425 9.14 4.86 11.35
CA ALA A 425 10.37 4.19 11.76
C ALA A 425 10.21 3.41 13.07
N VAL A 426 9.42 3.94 14.01
CA VAL A 426 9.12 3.28 15.29
C VAL A 426 8.06 2.18 15.13
N GLY A 427 7.18 2.26 14.14
CA GLY A 427 6.11 1.28 13.90
C GLY A 427 4.80 1.58 14.64
N ARG A 428 4.72 2.70 15.33
CA ARG A 428 3.49 3.20 16.00
C ARG A 428 3.47 4.72 16.04
N GLU A 429 2.31 5.31 16.30
CA GLU A 429 2.18 6.75 16.47
C GLU A 429 2.76 7.17 17.84
N VAL A 430 3.90 7.85 17.81
CA VAL A 430 4.62 8.37 19.00
C VAL A 430 4.62 9.89 19.04
N ILE A 431 4.34 10.53 17.91
CA ILE A 431 4.13 11.97 17.77
C ILE A 431 2.82 12.17 17.02
N PRO A 432 1.86 12.92 17.58
CA PRO A 432 0.53 13.11 17.01
C PRO A 432 0.51 13.90 15.69
#